data_4f8e07e8581aebd174986bf3dea35c5f
#
_entry.id   4f8e07e8581aebd174986bf3dea35c5f
#
_cell.length_a   1.000
_cell.length_b   1.000
_cell.length_c   1.000
_cell.angle_alpha   90.00
_cell.angle_beta   90.00
_cell.angle_gamma   90.00
#
_symmetry.space_group_name_H-M   'P 1'
#
loop_
_entity.id
_entity.type
_entity.pdbx_description
1 polymer ?
#
loop_
_entity_poly.entity_id
_entity_poly.type
_entity_poly.pdbx_seq_one_letter_code
_entity_poly.pdbx_strand_id
1 'polypeptide(L)'
;MQSTGQQAADFIKVLAPTVKAAGVNVKLTCCDATGYNAQKAMLPGLAAVDSLYDVLTTHGYSSDPTAPFATSKHQWMTETADLSGKWTASYYTSGIAGEGQTWANKIYTALVDANFSAYLYWEGAEDAGTSPTNSALIDLHGGVVAASKRFWVMAQWSRFVKPGAVRISAGGRTSTLKTSAFKNTDGSVAVQVLNTGTSAVTVSITGVSGTASAFITNESHELDAMTGNSVPAHSMVTFLFK
;
A
#
# COMPACT_ATOMS: atom_id res chain seq x y z
N MET A 1 19.53 -9.99 5.46
CA MET A 1 20.85 -9.43 5.91
C MET A 1 20.67 -7.92 6.03
N GLN A 2 21.08 -7.32 7.11
CA GLN A 2 21.00 -5.86 7.27
C GLN A 2 22.37 -5.26 6.90
N SER A 3 22.36 -4.25 6.04
CA SER A 3 23.54 -3.47 5.67
C SER A 3 23.44 -2.04 6.17
N THR A 4 24.57 -1.38 6.33
CA THR A 4 24.60 0.08 6.50
C THR A 4 24.43 0.78 5.15
N GLY A 5 24.05 2.07 5.15
CA GLY A 5 24.00 2.86 3.92
C GLY A 5 25.33 2.91 3.16
N GLN A 6 26.46 2.92 3.87
CA GLN A 6 27.78 2.88 3.25
C GLN A 6 28.06 1.53 2.56
N GLN A 7 27.74 0.41 3.22
CA GLN A 7 27.91 -0.93 2.61
C GLN A 7 27.02 -1.08 1.36
N ALA A 8 25.78 -0.62 1.42
CA ALA A 8 24.89 -0.60 0.25
C ALA A 8 25.47 0.27 -0.88
N ALA A 9 25.99 1.46 -0.56
CA ALA A 9 26.62 2.33 -1.54
C ALA A 9 27.86 1.68 -2.19
N ASP A 10 28.70 1.00 -1.42
CA ASP A 10 29.87 0.33 -1.95
C ASP A 10 29.50 -0.84 -2.89
N PHE A 11 28.43 -1.56 -2.57
CA PHE A 11 27.88 -2.59 -3.46
C PHE A 11 27.27 -2.00 -4.74
N ILE A 12 26.49 -0.91 -4.65
CA ILE A 12 25.88 -0.26 -5.79
C ILE A 12 26.92 0.27 -6.79
N LYS A 13 28.06 0.78 -6.31
CA LYS A 13 29.19 1.20 -7.17
C LYS A 13 29.71 0.09 -8.08
N VAL A 14 29.59 -1.16 -7.66
CA VAL A 14 29.97 -2.35 -8.45
C VAL A 14 28.80 -2.86 -9.27
N LEU A 15 27.62 -2.97 -8.65
CA LEU A 15 26.42 -3.53 -9.28
C LEU A 15 25.96 -2.71 -10.48
N ALA A 16 25.82 -1.40 -10.33
CA ALA A 16 25.23 -0.55 -11.37
C ALA A 16 26.01 -0.60 -12.70
N PRO A 17 27.34 -0.41 -12.74
CA PRO A 17 28.10 -0.55 -13.98
C PRO A 17 28.12 -1.98 -14.53
N THR A 18 28.07 -3.00 -13.66
CA THR A 18 27.99 -4.41 -14.09
C THR A 18 26.69 -4.70 -14.83
N VAL A 19 25.55 -4.30 -14.28
CA VAL A 19 24.23 -4.46 -14.91
C VAL A 19 24.16 -3.69 -16.23
N LYS A 20 24.70 -2.47 -16.24
CA LYS A 20 24.78 -1.66 -17.46
C LYS A 20 25.64 -2.33 -18.55
N ALA A 21 26.81 -2.85 -18.19
CA ALA A 21 27.69 -3.55 -19.11
C ALA A 21 27.09 -4.84 -19.68
N ALA A 22 26.24 -5.51 -18.89
CA ALA A 22 25.50 -6.70 -19.33
C ALA A 22 24.37 -6.39 -20.33
N GLY A 23 24.06 -5.11 -20.58
CA GLY A 23 22.98 -4.70 -21.51
C GLY A 23 21.56 -5.03 -21.01
N VAL A 24 21.39 -5.28 -19.72
CA VAL A 24 20.08 -5.63 -19.14
C VAL A 24 19.28 -4.37 -18.89
N ASN A 25 18.09 -4.27 -19.49
CA ASN A 25 17.18 -3.14 -19.30
C ASN A 25 16.32 -3.33 -18.06
N VAL A 26 16.87 -3.02 -16.89
CA VAL A 26 16.17 -3.08 -15.59
C VAL A 26 16.38 -1.79 -14.82
N LYS A 27 15.51 -1.54 -13.85
CA LYS A 27 15.70 -0.49 -12.84
C LYS A 27 16.36 -1.09 -11.61
N LEU A 28 17.32 -0.37 -11.05
CA LEU A 28 17.92 -0.73 -9.78
C LEU A 28 17.16 -0.08 -8.63
N THR A 29 16.86 -0.86 -7.62
CA THR A 29 16.20 -0.39 -6.39
C THR A 29 17.15 -0.49 -5.20
N CYS A 30 16.96 0.33 -4.19
CA CYS A 30 17.75 0.35 -2.96
C CYS A 30 16.91 0.83 -1.77
N CYS A 31 16.99 0.22 -0.59
CA CYS A 31 17.87 -0.88 -0.26
C CYS A 31 17.10 -1.93 0.56
N ASP A 32 15.78 -1.86 0.63
CA ASP A 32 14.90 -2.83 1.29
C ASP A 32 15.26 -3.03 2.77
N ALA A 33 15.56 -1.93 3.48
CA ALA A 33 15.76 -1.99 4.93
C ALA A 33 14.47 -2.47 5.62
N THR A 34 14.58 -3.10 6.78
CA THR A 34 13.48 -3.77 7.49
C THR A 34 12.30 -2.85 7.84
N GLY A 35 12.45 -1.55 7.72
CA GLY A 35 11.38 -0.58 7.94
C GLY A 35 11.79 0.83 7.56
N TYR A 36 10.81 1.72 7.51
CA TYR A 36 10.96 3.11 7.11
C TYR A 36 12.07 3.85 7.86
N ASN A 37 12.15 3.71 9.19
CA ASN A 37 13.17 4.40 9.99
C ASN A 37 14.59 3.86 9.69
N ALA A 38 14.72 2.55 9.47
CA ALA A 38 15.98 1.95 9.09
C ALA A 38 16.45 2.42 7.71
N GLN A 39 15.54 2.48 6.73
CA GLN A 39 15.83 3.03 5.40
C GLN A 39 16.21 4.52 5.47
N LYS A 40 15.49 5.31 6.28
CA LYS A 40 15.80 6.72 6.48
C LYS A 40 17.22 6.92 7.04
N ALA A 41 17.65 6.07 7.95
CA ALA A 41 19.01 6.10 8.52
C ALA A 41 20.10 5.75 7.50
N MET A 42 19.77 5.04 6.41
CA MET A 42 20.73 4.71 5.36
C MET A 42 21.01 5.88 4.38
N LEU A 43 20.08 6.84 4.24
CA LEU A 43 20.15 7.89 3.22
C LEU A 43 21.48 8.68 3.20
N PRO A 44 22.06 9.10 4.33
CA PRO A 44 23.35 9.81 4.31
C PRO A 44 24.47 9.01 3.64
N GLY A 45 24.52 7.68 3.87
CA GLY A 45 25.51 6.79 3.26
C GLY A 45 25.29 6.55 1.77
N LEU A 46 24.07 6.76 1.27
CA LEU A 46 23.71 6.57 -0.14
C LEU A 46 23.95 7.81 -1.01
N ALA A 47 24.21 8.96 -0.43
CA ALA A 47 24.29 10.24 -1.17
C ALA A 47 25.30 10.20 -2.34
N ALA A 48 26.44 9.54 -2.16
CA ALA A 48 27.46 9.43 -3.21
C ALA A 48 27.08 8.53 -4.40
N VAL A 49 26.03 7.73 -4.28
CA VAL A 49 25.56 6.78 -5.31
C VAL A 49 24.12 7.06 -5.75
N ASP A 50 23.60 8.22 -5.40
CA ASP A 50 22.18 8.56 -5.68
C ASP A 50 21.85 8.47 -7.19
N SER A 51 22.79 8.75 -8.08
CA SER A 51 22.60 8.62 -9.53
C SER A 51 22.69 7.18 -10.06
N LEU A 52 23.03 6.21 -9.24
CA LEU A 52 23.31 4.83 -9.66
C LEU A 52 22.16 3.85 -9.40
N TYR A 53 21.08 4.29 -8.76
CA TYR A 53 19.86 3.50 -8.58
C TYR A 53 18.64 4.35 -8.93
N ASP A 54 17.53 3.71 -9.29
CA ASP A 54 16.34 4.37 -9.84
C ASP A 54 15.25 4.63 -8.81
N VAL A 55 15.09 3.73 -7.86
CA VAL A 55 13.98 3.73 -6.90
C VAL A 55 14.49 3.51 -5.48
N LEU A 56 14.02 4.31 -4.55
CA LEU A 56 14.27 4.10 -3.12
C LEU A 56 13.23 3.15 -2.56
N THR A 57 13.68 2.05 -1.96
CA THR A 57 12.80 0.99 -1.46
C THR A 57 12.97 0.75 0.03
N THR A 58 11.89 0.30 0.68
CA THR A 58 11.91 -0.10 2.10
C THR A 58 10.89 -1.21 2.35
N HIS A 59 11.15 -2.03 3.37
CA HIS A 59 10.12 -2.87 3.96
C HIS A 59 9.34 -2.13 5.04
N GLY A 60 8.24 -2.72 5.51
CA GLY A 60 7.34 -2.15 6.53
C GLY A 60 7.27 -2.96 7.82
N TYR A 61 8.28 -3.76 8.16
CA TYR A 61 8.22 -4.65 9.32
C TYR A 61 8.53 -3.95 10.65
N SER A 62 9.62 -3.18 10.71
CA SER A 62 10.06 -2.53 11.95
C SER A 62 9.48 -1.13 12.15
N SER A 63 9.00 -0.48 11.10
CA SER A 63 8.33 0.82 11.17
C SER A 63 7.60 1.14 9.87
N ASP A 64 6.39 1.70 9.99
CA ASP A 64 5.61 2.18 8.86
C ASP A 64 6.12 3.55 8.36
N PRO A 65 5.90 3.90 7.08
CA PRO A 65 6.14 5.23 6.56
C PRO A 65 5.27 6.29 7.27
N THR A 66 5.87 7.43 7.56
CA THR A 66 5.14 8.56 8.20
C THR A 66 5.18 9.83 7.36
N ALA A 67 6.14 9.94 6.44
CA ALA A 67 6.34 11.08 5.55
C ALA A 67 7.16 10.64 4.33
N PRO A 68 7.23 11.44 3.25
CA PRO A 68 8.15 11.17 2.16
C PRO A 68 9.60 11.14 2.64
N PHE A 69 10.41 10.24 2.06
CA PHE A 69 11.86 10.37 2.20
C PHE A 69 12.37 11.66 1.53
N ALA A 70 13.48 12.18 2.01
CA ALA A 70 14.18 13.32 1.38
C ALA A 70 14.89 12.86 0.10
N THR A 71 14.14 12.59 -0.95
CA THR A 71 14.64 12.15 -2.26
C THR A 71 13.71 12.64 -3.37
N SER A 72 14.26 12.83 -4.57
CA SER A 72 13.48 13.07 -5.81
C SER A 72 13.03 11.78 -6.51
N LYS A 73 13.47 10.61 -6.02
CA LYS A 73 13.17 9.32 -6.63
C LYS A 73 11.76 8.84 -6.27
N HIS A 74 11.22 7.94 -7.08
CA HIS A 74 10.10 7.13 -6.67
C HIS A 74 10.45 6.33 -5.42
N GLN A 75 9.47 6.15 -4.55
CA GLN A 75 9.59 5.45 -3.29
C GLN A 75 8.62 4.29 -3.29
N TRP A 76 9.09 3.07 -3.00
CA TRP A 76 8.26 1.87 -2.98
C TRP A 76 8.32 1.18 -1.62
N MET A 77 7.17 0.75 -1.13
CA MET A 77 7.05 -0.29 -0.13
C MET A 77 7.14 -1.63 -0.86
N THR A 78 8.26 -2.30 -0.72
CA THR A 78 8.54 -3.52 -1.48
C THR A 78 8.17 -4.79 -0.73
N GLU A 79 8.00 -4.70 0.60
CA GLU A 79 7.60 -5.85 1.41
C GLU A 79 7.05 -5.39 2.76
N THR A 80 5.92 -5.95 3.15
CA THR A 80 5.33 -5.74 4.48
C THR A 80 4.28 -6.81 4.76
N ALA A 81 4.18 -7.25 6.01
CA ALA A 81 3.17 -8.22 6.45
C ALA A 81 2.83 -8.01 7.93
N ASP A 82 1.77 -8.65 8.37
CA ASP A 82 1.55 -8.89 9.79
C ASP A 82 2.23 -10.22 10.18
N LEU A 83 3.36 -10.11 10.84
CA LEU A 83 4.12 -11.26 11.33
C LEU A 83 3.69 -11.69 12.74
N SER A 84 2.62 -11.14 13.28
CA SER A 84 2.12 -11.41 14.62
C SER A 84 0.79 -12.15 14.59
N GLY A 85 0.57 -13.00 15.60
CA GLY A 85 -0.70 -13.66 15.81
C GLY A 85 -1.08 -14.71 14.78
N LYS A 86 -2.35 -15.11 14.82
CA LYS A 86 -2.94 -16.08 13.89
C LYS A 86 -3.66 -15.34 12.75
N TRP A 87 -3.78 -16.02 11.64
CA TRP A 87 -4.52 -15.52 10.49
C TRP A 87 -5.95 -15.12 10.85
N THR A 88 -6.39 -13.98 10.33
CA THR A 88 -7.77 -13.49 10.49
C THR A 88 -8.33 -13.01 9.16
N ALA A 89 -9.59 -13.34 8.92
CA ALA A 89 -10.33 -12.87 7.75
C ALA A 89 -10.97 -11.49 7.97
N SER A 90 -11.05 -10.99 9.21
CA SER A 90 -11.89 -9.84 9.57
C SER A 90 -11.45 -8.53 8.91
N TYR A 91 -12.42 -7.63 8.70
CA TYR A 91 -12.14 -6.25 8.28
C TYR A 91 -11.78 -5.38 9.48
N TYR A 92 -12.52 -5.48 10.56
CA TYR A 92 -12.31 -4.70 11.77
C TYR A 92 -12.60 -5.51 13.03
N THR A 93 -11.62 -5.58 13.91
CA THR A 93 -11.75 -6.09 15.27
C THR A 93 -10.84 -5.24 16.16
N SER A 94 -11.40 -4.63 17.20
CA SER A 94 -10.64 -3.76 18.09
C SER A 94 -9.45 -4.49 18.72
N GLY A 95 -8.27 -3.92 18.62
CA GLY A 95 -7.03 -4.44 19.21
C GLY A 95 -6.36 -5.57 18.43
N ILE A 96 -6.86 -5.93 17.24
CA ILE A 96 -6.20 -6.90 16.35
C ILE A 96 -5.45 -6.17 15.25
N ALA A 97 -4.15 -6.38 15.18
CA ALA A 97 -3.29 -5.81 14.12
C ALA A 97 -3.55 -6.50 12.77
N GLY A 98 -3.69 -7.01 12.04
CA GLY A 98 -3.90 -7.75 10.81
C GLY A 98 -5.29 -7.65 10.18
N GLU A 99 -6.21 -6.88 10.73
CA GLU A 99 -7.51 -6.69 10.12
C GLU A 99 -7.44 -5.77 8.88
N GLY A 100 -8.46 -5.89 8.00
CA GLY A 100 -8.52 -5.12 6.75
C GLY A 100 -8.44 -3.62 6.94
N GLN A 101 -9.11 -3.05 7.95
CA GLN A 101 -9.07 -1.60 8.22
C GLN A 101 -7.67 -1.12 8.60
N THR A 102 -6.92 -1.87 9.39
CA THR A 102 -5.53 -1.54 9.72
C THR A 102 -4.69 -1.44 8.46
N TRP A 103 -4.81 -2.40 7.56
CA TRP A 103 -4.07 -2.41 6.29
C TRP A 103 -4.55 -1.35 5.31
N ALA A 104 -5.86 -1.05 5.26
CA ALA A 104 -6.36 0.10 4.51
C ALA A 104 -5.69 1.40 4.97
N ASN A 105 -5.53 1.56 6.28
CA ASN A 105 -4.87 2.73 6.85
C ASN A 105 -3.36 2.78 6.55
N LYS A 106 -2.66 1.65 6.63
CA LYS A 106 -1.22 1.54 6.29
C LYS A 106 -0.96 1.85 4.83
N ILE A 107 -1.74 1.27 3.90
CA ILE A 107 -1.63 1.55 2.47
C ILE A 107 -1.93 3.02 2.18
N TYR A 108 -2.99 3.57 2.76
CA TYR A 108 -3.30 4.99 2.63
C TYR A 108 -2.12 5.87 3.08
N THR A 109 -1.56 5.61 4.25
CA THR A 109 -0.44 6.39 4.79
C THR A 109 0.79 6.31 3.88
N ALA A 110 1.11 5.12 3.38
CA ALA A 110 2.22 4.95 2.45
C ALA A 110 2.01 5.72 1.14
N LEU A 111 0.86 5.54 0.47
CA LEU A 111 0.60 6.12 -0.84
C LEU A 111 0.30 7.63 -0.78
N VAL A 112 -0.39 8.10 0.29
CA VAL A 112 -0.89 9.48 0.37
C VAL A 112 -0.01 10.35 1.25
N ASP A 113 0.26 9.94 2.48
CA ASP A 113 0.98 10.76 3.43
C ASP A 113 2.51 10.68 3.20
N ALA A 114 3.03 9.50 2.87
CA ALA A 114 4.45 9.29 2.57
C ALA A 114 4.79 9.35 1.07
N ASN A 115 3.79 9.55 0.19
CA ASN A 115 3.96 9.72 -1.26
C ASN A 115 4.69 8.55 -1.95
N PHE A 116 4.45 7.33 -1.50
CA PHE A 116 4.96 6.14 -2.16
C PHE A 116 4.19 5.87 -3.46
N SER A 117 4.87 5.35 -4.47
CA SER A 117 4.29 5.05 -5.79
C SER A 117 4.10 3.55 -6.06
N ALA A 118 4.46 2.69 -5.10
CA ALA A 118 4.12 1.27 -5.10
C ALA A 118 4.02 0.74 -3.67
N TYR A 119 3.18 -0.29 -3.51
CA TYR A 119 2.98 -0.98 -2.24
C TYR A 119 2.79 -2.47 -2.50
N LEU A 120 3.75 -3.28 -2.05
CA LEU A 120 3.75 -4.73 -2.17
C LEU A 120 3.56 -5.35 -0.79
N TYR A 121 2.74 -6.38 -0.74
CA TYR A 121 2.42 -7.10 0.48
C TYR A 121 3.06 -8.50 0.47
N TRP A 122 3.53 -8.98 1.59
CA TRP A 122 4.04 -10.29 1.87
C TRP A 122 3.08 -11.03 2.81
N GLU A 123 2.38 -12.11 2.40
CA GLU A 123 2.42 -12.68 1.06
C GLU A 123 1.02 -12.96 0.50
N GLY A 124 0.95 -13.31 -0.79
CA GLY A 124 -0.34 -13.47 -1.48
C GLY A 124 -1.17 -14.63 -0.95
N ALA A 125 -0.59 -15.82 -0.83
CA ALA A 125 -1.30 -17.03 -0.40
C ALA A 125 -0.37 -17.99 0.35
N GLU A 126 -0.84 -18.54 1.46
CA GLU A 126 -0.08 -19.43 2.35
C GLU A 126 -1.05 -20.36 3.09
N ASP A 127 -0.61 -21.51 3.53
CA ASP A 127 -1.34 -22.33 4.49
C ASP A 127 -1.25 -21.73 5.89
N ALA A 128 -2.26 -20.94 6.27
CA ALA A 128 -2.30 -20.27 7.56
C ALA A 128 -2.46 -21.22 8.76
N GLY A 129 -2.84 -22.47 8.52
CA GLY A 129 -2.90 -23.49 9.56
C GLY A 129 -1.52 -23.98 10.00
N THR A 130 -0.53 -23.86 9.12
CA THR A 130 0.88 -24.22 9.40
C THR A 130 1.77 -23.01 9.63
N SER A 131 1.33 -21.82 9.19
CA SER A 131 2.04 -20.56 9.41
C SER A 131 1.85 -20.03 10.84
N PRO A 132 2.92 -19.61 11.52
CA PRO A 132 2.80 -19.02 12.84
C PRO A 132 2.37 -17.55 12.82
N THR A 133 2.14 -16.98 11.62
CA THR A 133 1.89 -15.55 11.41
C THR A 133 0.55 -15.27 10.74
N ASN A 134 0.14 -14.01 10.73
CA ASN A 134 -1.02 -13.50 10.04
C ASN A 134 -0.67 -12.91 8.66
N SER A 135 0.39 -13.43 8.00
CA SER A 135 0.93 -12.85 6.76
C SER A 135 0.03 -13.05 5.53
N ALA A 136 -0.58 -14.20 5.37
CA ALA A 136 -1.31 -14.52 4.15
C ALA A 136 -2.50 -13.59 3.87
N LEU A 137 -2.60 -13.09 2.64
CA LEU A 137 -3.83 -12.47 2.13
C LEU A 137 -4.92 -13.51 1.88
N ILE A 138 -4.51 -14.69 1.41
CA ILE A 138 -5.39 -15.83 1.12
C ILE A 138 -4.89 -17.04 1.91
N ASP A 139 -5.76 -17.60 2.75
CA ASP A 139 -5.50 -18.86 3.45
C ASP A 139 -5.83 -20.06 2.55
N LEU A 140 -4.93 -21.03 2.54
CA LEU A 140 -5.08 -22.29 1.80
C LEU A 140 -5.24 -23.50 2.74
N HIS A 141 -5.48 -23.30 4.04
CA HIS A 141 -5.53 -24.36 5.03
C HIS A 141 -6.68 -25.36 4.78
N GLY A 142 -6.38 -26.63 4.94
CA GLY A 142 -7.39 -27.71 4.84
C GLY A 142 -7.99 -27.89 3.45
N GLY A 143 -7.34 -27.39 2.39
CA GLY A 143 -7.85 -27.46 1.01
C GLY A 143 -8.95 -26.45 0.70
N VAL A 144 -9.19 -25.49 1.62
CA VAL A 144 -10.12 -24.37 1.42
C VAL A 144 -9.33 -23.14 0.97
N VAL A 145 -9.89 -22.34 0.07
CA VAL A 145 -9.35 -21.05 -0.35
C VAL A 145 -10.18 -19.97 0.31
N ALA A 146 -9.62 -19.25 1.26
CA ALA A 146 -10.31 -18.18 1.98
C ALA A 146 -9.54 -16.84 1.88
N ALA A 147 -10.15 -15.82 1.28
CA ALA A 147 -9.56 -14.49 1.19
C ALA A 147 -9.82 -13.70 2.49
N SER A 148 -8.78 -13.06 3.02
CA SER A 148 -8.95 -12.12 4.14
C SER A 148 -9.49 -10.78 3.65
N LYS A 149 -10.01 -9.96 4.56
CA LYS A 149 -10.40 -8.57 4.21
C LYS A 149 -9.21 -7.70 3.84
N ARG A 150 -7.97 -8.06 4.22
CA ARG A 150 -6.74 -7.44 3.71
C ARG A 150 -6.57 -7.61 2.21
N PHE A 151 -6.90 -8.81 1.66
CA PHE A 151 -6.91 -9.05 0.22
C PHE A 151 -7.88 -8.09 -0.49
N TRP A 152 -9.10 -7.96 0.02
CA TRP A 152 -10.10 -7.09 -0.57
C TRP A 152 -9.78 -5.59 -0.42
N VAL A 153 -9.08 -5.22 0.65
CA VAL A 153 -8.52 -3.87 0.82
C VAL A 153 -7.42 -3.61 -0.22
N MET A 154 -6.51 -4.55 -0.45
CA MET A 154 -5.52 -4.43 -1.53
C MET A 154 -6.23 -4.27 -2.89
N ALA A 155 -7.32 -5.00 -3.12
CA ALA A 155 -8.11 -4.90 -4.34
C ALA A 155 -8.78 -3.52 -4.51
N GLN A 156 -9.16 -2.83 -3.44
CA GLN A 156 -9.68 -1.43 -3.49
C GLN A 156 -8.67 -0.46 -4.12
N TRP A 157 -7.37 -0.74 -3.99
CA TRP A 157 -6.31 0.02 -4.64
C TRP A 157 -5.94 -0.57 -6.00
N SER A 158 -5.56 -1.86 -6.04
CA SER A 158 -4.96 -2.47 -7.22
C SER A 158 -5.92 -2.60 -8.40
N ARG A 159 -7.23 -2.73 -8.17
CA ARG A 159 -8.24 -2.80 -9.22
C ARG A 159 -8.54 -1.44 -9.85
N PHE A 160 -8.51 -0.37 -9.07
CA PHE A 160 -9.01 0.94 -9.49
C PHE A 160 -7.90 1.98 -9.72
N VAL A 161 -6.74 1.82 -9.11
CA VAL A 161 -5.56 2.67 -9.34
C VAL A 161 -4.58 1.88 -10.21
N LYS A 162 -4.54 2.22 -11.48
CA LYS A 162 -3.77 1.47 -12.49
C LYS A 162 -2.32 1.94 -12.59
N PRO A 163 -1.40 1.12 -13.12
CA PRO A 163 -0.06 1.57 -13.45
C PRO A 163 -0.08 2.85 -14.30
N GLY A 164 0.72 3.84 -13.91
CA GLY A 164 0.74 5.15 -14.55
C GLY A 164 -0.32 6.14 -14.05
N ALA A 165 -1.17 5.73 -13.10
CA ALA A 165 -2.09 6.67 -12.44
C ALA A 165 -1.34 7.77 -11.69
N VAL A 166 -1.89 8.99 -11.73
CA VAL A 166 -1.34 10.15 -11.01
C VAL A 166 -2.27 10.47 -9.84
N ARG A 167 -1.70 10.54 -8.62
CA ARG A 167 -2.44 11.01 -7.45
C ARG A 167 -2.77 12.49 -7.61
N ILE A 168 -4.03 12.84 -7.46
CA ILE A 168 -4.55 14.21 -7.51
C ILE A 168 -5.01 14.65 -6.13
N SER A 169 -5.20 15.96 -5.94
CA SER A 169 -5.65 16.51 -4.67
C SER A 169 -7.04 15.99 -4.30
N ALA A 170 -7.22 15.60 -3.02
CA ALA A 170 -8.49 15.21 -2.44
C ALA A 170 -8.69 15.91 -1.11
N GLY A 171 -9.85 16.53 -0.92
CA GLY A 171 -10.26 17.19 0.32
C GLY A 171 -11.15 16.30 1.20
N GLY A 172 -11.72 16.86 2.27
CA GLY A 172 -12.72 16.19 3.12
C GLY A 172 -12.13 15.25 4.18
N ARG A 173 -10.81 15.30 4.44
CA ARG A 173 -10.15 14.51 5.49
C ARG A 173 -10.56 14.98 6.89
N THR A 174 -10.79 14.02 7.78
CA THR A 174 -10.97 14.23 9.22
C THR A 174 -10.09 13.25 10.00
N SER A 175 -10.22 13.19 11.31
CA SER A 175 -9.54 12.20 12.15
C SER A 175 -9.96 10.76 11.83
N THR A 176 -11.18 10.55 11.37
CA THR A 176 -11.77 9.23 11.08
C THR A 176 -12.10 9.01 9.61
N LEU A 177 -12.04 10.04 8.78
CA LEU A 177 -12.30 9.94 7.34
C LEU A 177 -11.02 10.27 6.56
N LYS A 178 -10.56 9.33 5.75
CA LYS A 178 -9.40 9.51 4.87
C LYS A 178 -9.85 9.42 3.42
N THR A 179 -9.38 10.37 2.63
CA THR A 179 -9.77 10.50 1.21
C THR A 179 -8.53 10.58 0.34
N SER A 180 -8.55 9.93 -0.80
CA SER A 180 -7.54 10.03 -1.85
C SER A 180 -8.17 9.95 -3.22
N ALA A 181 -7.51 10.52 -4.22
CA ALA A 181 -7.99 10.47 -5.60
C ALA A 181 -6.82 10.24 -6.57
N PHE A 182 -7.06 9.41 -7.57
CA PHE A 182 -6.09 9.04 -8.59
C PHE A 182 -6.72 9.14 -9.98
N LYS A 183 -6.03 9.85 -10.88
CA LYS A 183 -6.41 9.90 -12.30
C LYS A 183 -5.61 8.84 -13.06
N ASN A 184 -6.34 7.89 -13.62
CA ASN A 184 -5.77 6.83 -14.46
C ASN A 184 -5.42 7.34 -15.86
N THR A 185 -4.58 6.61 -16.56
CA THR A 185 -4.16 6.93 -17.94
C THR A 185 -5.29 6.84 -18.95
N ASP A 186 -6.36 6.09 -18.66
CA ASP A 186 -7.58 6.02 -19.47
C ASP A 186 -8.57 7.18 -19.20
N GLY A 187 -8.18 8.14 -18.36
CA GLY A 187 -8.99 9.28 -17.99
C GLY A 187 -9.93 9.06 -16.82
N SER A 188 -10.18 7.81 -16.42
CA SER A 188 -11.00 7.50 -15.25
C SER A 188 -10.37 8.04 -13.95
N VAL A 189 -11.23 8.38 -12.97
CA VAL A 189 -10.78 8.87 -11.67
C VAL A 189 -11.30 7.94 -10.58
N ALA A 190 -10.38 7.38 -9.81
CA ALA A 190 -10.68 6.57 -8.63
C ALA A 190 -10.57 7.44 -7.38
N VAL A 191 -11.67 7.57 -6.63
CA VAL A 191 -11.70 8.28 -5.33
C VAL A 191 -11.91 7.25 -4.24
N GLN A 192 -10.89 7.03 -3.39
CA GLN A 192 -11.00 6.15 -2.24
C GLN A 192 -11.37 6.93 -0.99
N VAL A 193 -12.33 6.39 -0.26
CA VAL A 193 -12.79 6.92 1.02
C VAL A 193 -12.70 5.80 2.07
N LEU A 194 -11.86 6.00 3.07
CA LEU A 194 -11.73 5.10 4.23
C LEU A 194 -12.40 5.78 5.43
N ASN A 195 -13.45 5.15 5.95
CA ASN A 195 -14.12 5.57 7.17
C ASN A 195 -13.71 4.63 8.31
N THR A 196 -12.88 5.11 9.23
CA THR A 196 -12.44 4.39 10.43
C THR A 196 -13.33 4.70 11.65
N GLY A 197 -14.34 5.55 11.48
CA GLY A 197 -15.27 5.95 12.54
C GLY A 197 -16.37 4.94 12.78
N THR A 198 -17.13 5.17 13.85
CA THR A 198 -18.24 4.31 14.32
C THR A 198 -19.61 4.69 13.73
N SER A 199 -19.67 5.68 12.86
CA SER A 199 -20.90 6.15 12.21
C SER A 199 -20.69 6.27 10.70
N ALA A 200 -21.77 6.07 9.94
CA ALA A 200 -21.75 6.29 8.50
C ALA A 200 -21.55 7.78 8.17
N VAL A 201 -20.87 8.07 7.06
CA VAL A 201 -20.63 9.42 6.57
C VAL A 201 -21.13 9.54 5.14
N THR A 202 -22.01 10.51 4.88
CA THR A 202 -22.43 10.85 3.52
C THR A 202 -21.39 11.74 2.88
N VAL A 203 -20.84 11.32 1.74
CA VAL A 203 -19.82 12.08 1.01
C VAL A 203 -20.43 12.78 -0.21
N SER A 204 -19.93 13.97 -0.51
CA SER A 204 -20.23 14.68 -1.76
C SER A 204 -18.91 14.85 -2.53
N ILE A 205 -18.81 14.21 -3.69
CA ILE A 205 -17.60 14.26 -4.52
C ILE A 205 -17.84 15.30 -5.61
N THR A 206 -16.99 16.32 -5.64
CA THR A 206 -17.02 17.42 -6.61
C THR A 206 -15.67 17.53 -7.32
N GLY A 207 -15.63 18.28 -8.44
CA GLY A 207 -14.39 18.47 -9.20
C GLY A 207 -14.00 17.30 -10.11
N VAL A 208 -14.88 16.29 -10.21
CA VAL A 208 -14.78 15.21 -11.21
C VAL A 208 -16.09 15.15 -12.00
N SER A 209 -15.98 14.77 -13.26
CA SER A 209 -17.14 14.61 -14.16
C SER A 209 -17.34 13.11 -14.48
N GLY A 210 -18.53 12.78 -14.97
CA GLY A 210 -18.90 11.42 -15.36
C GLY A 210 -19.81 10.73 -14.34
N THR A 211 -20.16 9.49 -14.64
CA THR A 211 -20.99 8.64 -13.78
C THR A 211 -20.10 7.82 -12.85
N ALA A 212 -20.39 7.86 -11.56
CA ALA A 212 -19.66 7.07 -10.58
C ALA A 212 -20.26 5.66 -10.44
N SER A 213 -19.41 4.65 -10.44
CA SER A 213 -19.69 3.33 -9.84
C SER A 213 -19.01 3.26 -8.49
N ALA A 214 -19.68 2.72 -7.47
CA ALA A 214 -19.12 2.61 -6.14
C ALA A 214 -18.92 1.15 -5.72
N PHE A 215 -17.85 0.88 -5.00
CA PHE A 215 -17.45 -0.47 -4.54
C PHE A 215 -17.02 -0.42 -3.07
N ILE A 216 -17.60 -1.30 -2.26
CA ILE A 216 -17.40 -1.32 -0.81
C ILE A 216 -16.64 -2.56 -0.35
N THR A 217 -15.76 -2.37 0.63
CA THR A 217 -15.13 -3.42 1.44
C THR A 217 -15.33 -3.10 2.92
N ASN A 218 -15.89 -4.03 3.67
CA ASN A 218 -16.01 -3.98 5.13
C ASN A 218 -16.19 -5.41 5.68
N GLU A 219 -16.67 -5.57 6.90
CA GLU A 219 -16.88 -6.90 7.49
C GLU A 219 -17.84 -7.78 6.65
N SER A 220 -18.87 -7.18 6.05
CA SER A 220 -19.93 -7.90 5.31
C SER A 220 -19.76 -7.86 3.78
N HIS A 221 -18.81 -7.08 3.26
CA HIS A 221 -18.65 -6.83 1.83
C HIS A 221 -17.22 -7.07 1.36
N GLU A 222 -17.08 -7.63 0.15
CA GLU A 222 -15.82 -8.06 -0.46
C GLU A 222 -15.59 -7.39 -1.83
N LEU A 223 -15.46 -6.08 -1.84
CA LEU A 223 -15.40 -5.29 -3.06
C LEU A 223 -16.73 -5.30 -3.84
N ASP A 224 -17.84 -5.37 -3.13
CA ASP A 224 -19.17 -5.43 -3.72
C ASP A 224 -19.57 -4.08 -4.32
N ALA A 225 -20.35 -4.13 -5.39
CA ALA A 225 -20.97 -2.91 -5.93
C ALA A 225 -21.98 -2.35 -4.91
N MET A 226 -21.97 -1.03 -4.75
CA MET A 226 -22.94 -0.34 -3.91
C MET A 226 -23.60 0.83 -4.64
N THR A 227 -24.73 1.27 -4.13
CA THR A 227 -25.44 2.45 -4.61
C THR A 227 -25.39 3.58 -3.59
N GLY A 228 -25.50 4.82 -4.07
CA GLY A 228 -25.47 6.01 -3.21
C GLY A 228 -24.06 6.40 -2.77
N ASN A 229 -24.00 7.32 -1.82
CA ASN A 229 -22.80 8.00 -1.38
C ASN A 229 -22.60 7.96 0.14
N SER A 230 -23.30 7.09 0.85
CA SER A 230 -23.12 6.86 2.29
C SER A 230 -22.01 5.82 2.50
N VAL A 231 -20.92 6.23 3.11
CA VAL A 231 -19.78 5.37 3.48
C VAL A 231 -20.01 4.85 4.90
N PRO A 232 -20.33 3.57 5.08
CA PRO A 232 -20.63 3.02 6.41
C PRO A 232 -19.48 3.15 7.39
N ALA A 233 -19.77 2.98 8.69
CA ALA A 233 -18.75 2.81 9.72
C ALA A 233 -17.80 1.66 9.35
N HIS A 234 -16.54 1.78 9.72
CA HIS A 234 -15.54 0.74 9.50
C HIS A 234 -15.61 0.16 8.09
N SER A 235 -15.46 1.01 7.07
CA SER A 235 -15.51 0.58 5.67
C SER A 235 -14.55 1.37 4.78
N MET A 236 -14.19 0.76 3.65
CA MET A 236 -13.50 1.43 2.55
C MET A 236 -14.38 1.38 1.31
N VAL A 237 -14.55 2.52 0.66
CA VAL A 237 -15.34 2.67 -0.58
C VAL A 237 -14.48 3.32 -1.66
N THR A 238 -14.48 2.74 -2.85
CA THR A 238 -13.96 3.40 -4.05
C THR A 238 -15.11 3.86 -4.94
N PHE A 239 -15.11 5.14 -5.29
CA PHE A 239 -15.96 5.73 -6.32
C PHE A 239 -15.13 5.85 -7.60
N LEU A 240 -15.51 5.14 -8.65
CA LEU A 240 -14.84 5.15 -9.95
C LEU A 240 -15.68 5.97 -10.95
N PHE A 241 -15.15 7.10 -11.37
CA PHE A 241 -15.72 7.98 -12.39
C PHE A 241 -15.18 7.63 -13.78
N LYS A 242 -16.09 7.50 -14.76
CA LYS A 242 -15.76 7.27 -16.17
C LYS A 242 -16.44 8.29 -17.05
#